data_1bd9aa0c11179a50b797877f81913175
#
_entry.id   1bd9aa0c11179a50b797877f81913175
#
_cell.length_a   1.000
_cell.length_b   1.000
_cell.length_c   1.000
_cell.angle_alpha   90.00
_cell.angle_beta   90.00
_cell.angle_gamma   90.00
#
_symmetry.space_group_name_H-M   'P 1'
#
loop_
_entity.id
_entity.type
_entity.pdbx_description
1 polymer ?
#
loop_
_entity_poly.entity_id
_entity_poly.type
_entity_poly.pdbx_seq_one_letter_code
_entity_poly.pdbx_strand_id
1 'polypeptide(L)'
;MIERTIKNILISQPEPTDLLKNQYKALSSKYEVEFTFYKFFDVVGISNREFRDAKISILDHSAVIFTSKLSVDNYFRLAKELRLTIPETMKYFCITETVANYMQNYVQYRKRKI
;
A
#
# COMPACT_ATOMS: atom_id res chain seq x y z
N MET A 1 -21.59 -29.80 -22.94
CA MET A 1 -20.97 -28.69 -22.22
C MET A 1 -20.52 -27.62 -23.19
N ILE A 2 -20.96 -26.40 -23.02
CA ILE A 2 -20.62 -25.31 -23.94
C ILE A 2 -19.33 -24.67 -23.40
N GLU A 3 -18.25 -24.76 -24.13
CA GLU A 3 -17.04 -24.03 -23.82
C GLU A 3 -17.24 -22.54 -24.11
N ARG A 4 -16.96 -21.71 -23.13
CA ARG A 4 -16.98 -20.26 -23.32
C ARG A 4 -15.53 -19.76 -23.44
N THR A 5 -15.26 -19.15 -24.58
CA THR A 5 -13.95 -18.52 -24.80
C THR A 5 -13.95 -17.15 -24.14
N ILE A 6 -12.97 -16.94 -23.26
CA ILE A 6 -12.78 -15.64 -22.65
C ILE A 6 -12.07 -14.72 -23.64
N LYS A 7 -12.69 -13.57 -23.95
CA LYS A 7 -12.15 -12.59 -24.90
C LYS A 7 -11.77 -11.27 -24.23
N ASN A 8 -12.48 -10.89 -23.18
CA ASN A 8 -12.29 -9.62 -22.50
C ASN A 8 -12.12 -9.85 -21.00
N ILE A 9 -11.12 -9.24 -20.42
CA ILE A 9 -10.83 -9.33 -18.98
C ILE A 9 -10.76 -7.91 -18.42
N LEU A 10 -11.58 -7.65 -17.41
CA LEU A 10 -11.56 -6.38 -16.67
C LEU A 10 -10.78 -6.58 -15.38
N ILE A 11 -9.79 -5.74 -15.18
CA ILE A 11 -8.94 -5.78 -14.00
C ILE A 11 -9.16 -4.51 -13.18
N SER A 12 -9.51 -4.69 -11.90
CA SER A 12 -9.77 -3.58 -10.98
C SER A 12 -8.46 -3.01 -10.41
N GLN A 13 -7.69 -2.38 -11.26
CA GLN A 13 -6.46 -1.68 -10.89
C GLN A 13 -6.11 -0.65 -11.96
N PRO A 14 -5.25 0.33 -11.63
CA PRO A 14 -4.76 1.29 -12.63
C PRO A 14 -4.01 0.58 -13.75
N GLU A 15 -3.95 1.22 -14.91
CA GLU A 15 -3.19 0.70 -16.03
C GLU A 15 -1.73 0.47 -15.62
N PRO A 16 -1.16 -0.73 -15.88
CA PRO A 16 0.21 -1.03 -15.49
C PRO A 16 1.23 -0.24 -16.31
N THR A 17 2.40 -0.03 -15.74
CA THR A 17 3.50 0.66 -16.39
C THR A 17 4.62 -0.32 -16.76
N ASP A 18 5.38 0.04 -17.80
CA ASP A 18 6.64 -0.61 -18.20
C ASP A 18 6.59 -2.13 -18.32
N LEU A 19 7.32 -2.84 -17.45
CA LEU A 19 7.51 -4.29 -17.55
C LEU A 19 6.18 -5.06 -17.46
N LEU A 20 5.30 -4.70 -16.53
CA LEU A 20 4.00 -5.34 -16.39
C LEU A 20 3.12 -5.12 -17.60
N LYS A 21 3.17 -3.92 -18.20
CA LYS A 21 2.45 -3.61 -19.42
C LYS A 21 2.87 -4.54 -20.56
N ASN A 22 4.17 -4.79 -20.69
CA ASN A 22 4.70 -5.71 -21.70
C ASN A 22 4.27 -7.15 -21.45
N GLN A 23 4.19 -7.58 -20.19
CA GLN A 23 3.70 -8.92 -19.84
C GLN A 23 2.24 -9.09 -20.21
N TYR A 24 1.39 -8.09 -19.96
CA TYR A 24 -0.03 -8.13 -20.35
C TYR A 24 -0.19 -8.13 -21.87
N LYS A 25 0.64 -7.37 -22.60
CA LYS A 25 0.64 -7.40 -24.07
C LYS A 25 0.98 -8.78 -24.61
N ALA A 26 1.97 -9.45 -24.02
CA ALA A 26 2.36 -10.80 -24.43
C ALA A 26 1.23 -11.79 -24.20
N LEU A 27 0.54 -11.71 -23.06
CA LEU A 27 -0.61 -12.56 -22.74
C LEU A 27 -1.80 -12.26 -23.68
N SER A 28 -2.04 -11.00 -23.97
CA SER A 28 -3.09 -10.59 -24.89
C SER A 28 -2.87 -11.18 -26.27
N SER A 29 -1.66 -11.14 -26.80
CA SER A 29 -1.32 -11.71 -28.09
C SER A 29 -1.40 -13.23 -28.08
N LYS A 30 -0.87 -13.88 -27.02
CA LYS A 30 -0.79 -15.35 -26.94
C LYS A 30 -2.16 -16.00 -26.82
N TYR A 31 -3.07 -15.40 -26.05
CA TYR A 31 -4.39 -15.99 -25.76
C TYR A 31 -5.55 -15.27 -26.45
N GLU A 32 -5.27 -14.27 -27.29
CA GLU A 32 -6.27 -13.48 -28.00
C GLU A 32 -7.32 -12.88 -27.07
N VAL A 33 -6.84 -12.28 -25.95
CA VAL A 33 -7.70 -11.62 -24.97
C VAL A 33 -7.35 -10.13 -24.88
N GLU A 34 -8.36 -9.33 -24.60
CA GLU A 34 -8.18 -7.89 -24.32
C GLU A 34 -8.29 -7.64 -22.83
N PHE A 35 -7.35 -6.86 -22.31
CA PHE A 35 -7.36 -6.43 -20.93
C PHE A 35 -7.84 -4.98 -20.85
N THR A 36 -8.79 -4.73 -19.96
CA THR A 36 -9.23 -3.38 -19.60
C THR A 36 -8.90 -3.15 -18.14
N PHE A 37 -8.21 -2.07 -17.85
CA PHE A 37 -7.84 -1.69 -16.49
C PHE A 37 -8.70 -0.54 -16.05
N TYR A 38 -9.34 -0.69 -14.89
CA TYR A 38 -10.12 0.37 -14.28
C TYR A 38 -10.08 0.23 -12.77
N LYS A 39 -9.68 1.29 -12.10
CA LYS A 39 -9.61 1.31 -10.65
C LYS A 39 -11.01 1.59 -10.10
N PHE A 40 -11.60 0.61 -9.42
CA PHE A 40 -12.98 0.71 -8.92
C PHE A 40 -13.11 1.54 -7.65
N PHE A 41 -12.01 1.73 -6.92
CA PHE A 41 -12.02 2.49 -5.68
C PHE A 41 -10.68 3.20 -5.48
N ASP A 42 -10.72 4.27 -4.71
CA ASP A 42 -9.53 4.99 -4.28
C ASP A 42 -9.36 4.84 -2.78
N VAL A 43 -8.10 4.69 -2.36
CA VAL A 43 -7.73 4.71 -0.96
C VAL A 43 -7.05 6.04 -0.70
N VAL A 44 -7.66 6.85 0.15
CA VAL A 44 -7.18 8.18 0.48
C VAL A 44 -6.90 8.26 1.97
N GLY A 45 -5.75 8.84 2.34
CA GLY A 45 -5.43 9.07 3.74
C GLY A 45 -6.37 10.09 4.37
N ILE A 46 -6.73 9.89 5.62
CA ILE A 46 -7.52 10.87 6.36
C ILE A 46 -6.68 12.11 6.64
N SER A 47 -7.34 13.26 6.79
CA SER A 47 -6.69 14.50 7.15
C SER A 47 -6.18 14.48 8.59
N ASN A 48 -5.21 15.34 8.89
CA ASN A 48 -4.74 15.50 10.26
C ASN A 48 -5.85 15.98 11.21
N ARG A 49 -6.80 16.74 10.69
CA ARG A 49 -7.97 17.22 11.45
C ARG A 49 -8.87 16.05 11.85
N GLU A 50 -9.21 15.17 10.91
CA GLU A 50 -10.00 13.97 11.21
C GLU A 50 -9.31 13.08 12.22
N PHE A 51 -7.99 12.92 12.09
CA PHE A 51 -7.21 12.12 13.02
C PHE A 51 -7.21 12.74 14.42
N ARG A 52 -7.07 14.07 14.54
CA ARG A 52 -7.16 14.76 15.84
C ARG A 52 -8.54 14.63 16.47
N ASP A 53 -9.58 14.73 15.66
CA ASP A 53 -10.97 14.61 16.15
C ASP A 53 -11.26 13.19 16.68
N ALA A 54 -10.55 12.17 16.19
CA ALA A 54 -10.66 10.82 16.72
C ALA A 54 -10.04 10.65 18.09
N LYS A 55 -9.25 11.62 18.56
CA LYS A 55 -8.59 11.64 19.89
C LYS A 55 -7.66 10.44 20.11
N ILE A 56 -7.00 9.98 19.05
CA ILE A 56 -5.99 8.92 19.12
C ILE A 56 -4.62 9.59 19.18
N SER A 57 -3.80 9.18 20.15
CA SER A 57 -2.44 9.67 20.27
C SER A 57 -1.45 8.60 19.83
N ILE A 58 -0.68 8.90 18.78
CA ILE A 58 0.37 8.00 18.29
C ILE A 58 1.41 7.75 19.38
N LEU A 59 1.80 8.80 20.11
CA LEU A 59 2.88 8.72 21.10
C LEU A 59 2.50 7.97 22.38
N ASP A 60 1.21 7.73 22.60
CA ASP A 60 0.74 6.90 23.73
C ASP A 60 0.94 5.41 23.47
N HIS A 61 1.34 5.03 22.28
CA HIS A 61 1.53 3.64 21.88
C HIS A 61 3.01 3.36 21.68
N SER A 62 3.47 2.21 22.17
CA SER A 62 4.86 1.79 22.06
C SER A 62 5.14 0.95 20.81
N ALA A 63 4.11 0.56 20.09
CA ALA A 63 4.22 -0.26 18.90
C ALA A 63 3.11 0.06 17.91
N VAL A 64 3.39 -0.17 16.63
CA VAL A 64 2.43 -0.01 15.53
C VAL A 64 2.48 -1.24 14.64
N ILE A 65 1.33 -1.69 14.19
CA ILE A 65 1.20 -2.78 13.22
C ILE A 65 0.84 -2.17 11.86
N PHE A 66 1.65 -2.45 10.85
CA PHE A 66 1.38 -2.00 9.49
C PHE A 66 0.91 -3.16 8.63
N THR A 67 -0.20 -2.96 7.95
CA THR A 67 -0.81 -3.98 7.09
C THR A 67 -0.61 -3.71 5.61
N SER A 68 -0.09 -2.54 5.24
CA SER A 68 0.15 -2.16 3.86
C SER A 68 1.17 -1.04 3.76
N LYS A 69 1.71 -0.84 2.56
CA LYS A 69 2.60 0.30 2.27
C LYS A 69 1.88 1.63 2.47
N LEU A 70 0.60 1.71 2.11
CA LEU A 70 -0.20 2.92 2.31
C LEU A 70 -0.36 3.26 3.78
N SER A 71 -0.50 2.26 4.66
CA SER A 71 -0.57 2.51 6.10
C SER A 71 0.74 3.10 6.63
N VAL A 72 1.88 2.64 6.12
CA VAL A 72 3.18 3.20 6.45
C VAL A 72 3.27 4.67 6.02
N ASP A 73 2.97 4.96 4.77
CA ASP A 73 3.01 6.31 4.22
C ASP A 73 2.14 7.28 5.03
N ASN A 74 0.90 6.87 5.34
CA ASN A 74 -0.04 7.73 6.04
C ASN A 74 0.32 7.92 7.52
N TYR A 75 0.90 6.91 8.16
CA TYR A 75 1.39 7.05 9.53
C TYR A 75 2.46 8.14 9.63
N PHE A 76 3.47 8.08 8.76
CA PHE A 76 4.56 9.06 8.79
C PHE A 76 4.11 10.43 8.27
N ARG A 77 3.18 10.47 7.34
CA ARG A 77 2.57 11.73 6.89
C ARG A 77 1.84 12.42 8.04
N LEU A 78 0.99 11.70 8.77
CA LEU A 78 0.28 12.26 9.93
C LEU A 78 1.24 12.71 11.02
N ALA A 79 2.27 11.92 11.32
CA ALA A 79 3.28 12.30 12.29
C ALA A 79 3.95 13.62 11.91
N LYS A 80 4.30 13.78 10.63
CA LYS A 80 4.92 15.00 10.13
C LYS A 80 3.96 16.19 10.19
N GLU A 81 2.73 16.02 9.74
CA GLU A 81 1.73 17.08 9.75
C GLU A 81 1.36 17.52 11.17
N LEU A 82 1.32 16.59 12.11
CA LEU A 82 1.06 16.85 13.53
C LEU A 82 2.31 17.29 14.29
N ARG A 83 3.46 17.39 13.61
CA ARG A 83 4.75 17.77 14.18
C ARG A 83 5.17 16.87 15.34
N LEU A 84 4.92 15.59 15.21
CA LEU A 84 5.32 14.60 16.21
C LEU A 84 6.69 14.05 15.87
N THR A 85 7.51 13.88 16.92
CA THR A 85 8.77 13.16 16.81
C THR A 85 8.55 11.75 17.31
N ILE A 86 8.63 10.77 16.41
CA ILE A 86 8.45 9.37 16.77
C ILE A 86 9.70 8.91 17.52
N PRO A 87 9.55 8.37 18.76
CA PRO A 87 10.70 7.90 19.52
C PRO A 87 11.42 6.75 18.81
N GLU A 88 12.72 6.68 18.96
CA GLU A 88 13.48 5.54 18.42
C GLU A 88 13.13 4.20 19.08
N THR A 89 12.49 4.26 20.24
CA THR A 89 12.01 3.07 20.95
C THR A 89 10.72 2.50 20.36
N MET A 90 10.06 3.24 19.46
CA MET A 90 8.84 2.77 18.80
C MET A 90 9.14 1.49 18.03
N LYS A 91 8.32 0.46 18.25
CA LYS A 91 8.45 -0.81 17.56
C LYS A 91 7.42 -0.90 16.43
N TYR A 92 7.82 -1.54 15.34
CA TYR A 92 7.00 -1.69 14.16
C TYR A 92 6.84 -3.16 13.82
N PHE A 93 5.61 -3.59 13.65
CA PHE A 93 5.27 -4.93 13.20
C PHE A 93 4.66 -4.83 11.81
N CYS A 94 5.17 -5.62 10.88
CA CYS A 94 4.72 -5.59 9.50
C CYS A 94 4.16 -6.94 9.12
N ILE A 95 3.01 -6.94 8.44
CA ILE A 95 2.31 -8.17 8.07
C ILE A 95 3.09 -9.01 7.05
N THR A 96 3.93 -8.35 6.24
CA THR A 96 4.75 -9.03 5.23
C THR A 96 6.16 -8.44 5.21
N GLU A 97 7.10 -9.21 4.65
CA GLU A 97 8.46 -8.74 4.43
C GLU A 97 8.50 -7.54 3.47
N THR A 98 7.61 -7.50 2.50
CA THR A 98 7.52 -6.38 1.56
C THR A 98 7.20 -5.07 2.27
N VAL A 99 6.27 -5.08 3.23
CA VAL A 99 5.95 -3.89 4.03
C VAL A 99 7.12 -3.52 4.94
N ALA A 100 7.78 -4.51 5.55
CA ALA A 100 8.96 -4.28 6.40
C ALA A 100 10.09 -3.62 5.61
N ASN A 101 10.36 -4.09 4.41
CA ASN A 101 11.37 -3.49 3.54
C ASN A 101 11.00 -2.06 3.12
N TYR A 102 9.73 -1.81 2.87
CA TYR A 102 9.24 -0.49 2.50
C TYR A 102 9.44 0.53 3.64
N MET A 103 9.38 0.10 4.88
CA MET A 103 9.61 0.95 6.03
C MET A 103 11.00 1.58 6.07
N GLN A 104 11.97 0.99 5.38
CA GLN A 104 13.33 1.54 5.31
C GLN A 104 13.37 2.91 4.64
N ASN A 105 12.33 3.30 3.94
CA ASN A 105 12.19 4.65 3.39
C ASN A 105 11.98 5.72 4.47
N TYR A 106 11.55 5.30 5.66
CA TYR A 106 11.21 6.20 6.76
C TYR A 106 12.07 6.01 7.99
N VAL A 107 12.46 4.76 8.28
CA VAL A 107 13.26 4.45 9.46
C VAL A 107 14.44 3.58 9.08
N GLN A 108 15.55 3.76 9.78
CA GLN A 108 16.71 2.92 9.59
C GLN A 108 16.39 1.51 10.11
N TYR A 109 16.67 0.50 9.28
CA TYR A 109 16.44 -0.89 9.68
C TYR A 109 17.32 -1.26 10.88
N ARG A 110 16.67 -1.77 11.92
CA ARG A 110 17.33 -2.39 13.06
C ARG A 110 16.52 -3.62 13.43
N LYS A 111 17.18 -4.76 13.57
CA LYS A 111 16.54 -6.04 13.90
C LYS A 111 15.56 -5.99 15.07
N ARG A 112 15.76 -5.05 15.99
CA ARG A 112 14.93 -4.89 17.20
C ARG A 112 13.71 -3.99 17.01
N LYS A 113 13.60 -3.29 15.87
CA LYS A 113 12.51 -2.33 15.63
C LYS A 113 11.41 -2.87 14.73
N ILE A 114 11.75 -3.76 13.84
CA ILE A 114 10.84 -4.22 12.79
C ILE A 114 10.65 -5.74 12.86
#